data_43e1e61ba2e3a0d8fc0cf0701998c553
#
_entry.id   43e1e61ba2e3a0d8fc0cf0701998c553
#
_cell.length_a   1.000
_cell.length_b   1.000
_cell.length_c   1.000
_cell.angle_alpha   90.00
_cell.angle_beta   90.00
_cell.angle_gamma   90.00
#
_symmetry.space_group_name_H-M   'P 1'
#
loop_
_entity.id
_entity.type
_entity.pdbx_description
1 polymer ?
#
loop_
_entity_poly.entity_id
_entity_poly.type
_entity_poly.pdbx_seq_one_letter_code
_entity_poly.pdbx_strand_id
1 'polypeptide(L)'
;MYQKILVAYNGTPESRSALDEVIRIARDPSIEVHLAGVVHYPSAYLLAGEYVPEVALADERDHMEKDLKAAHQLLIDSGLRVTQHLVVGEPVDTLSKLVDQLGIDLLILGHPRSQSFAMRWWRGSVDKMMVERVKCSILIAAGSVKTKAKDSPR
;
A
#
# COMPACT_ATOMS: atom_id res chain seq x y z
N MET A 1 5.15 -13.84 16.83
CA MET A 1 5.87 -12.62 16.36
C MET A 1 5.94 -12.69 14.85
N TYR A 2 5.58 -11.61 14.16
CA TYR A 2 5.66 -11.55 12.70
C TYR A 2 7.12 -11.48 12.25
N GLN A 3 7.46 -12.17 11.17
CA GLN A 3 8.81 -12.22 10.62
C GLN A 3 8.91 -11.60 9.23
N LYS A 4 7.84 -11.69 8.44
CA LYS A 4 7.77 -11.13 7.09
C LYS A 4 6.53 -10.28 6.92
N ILE A 5 6.74 -8.98 6.79
CA ILE A 5 5.67 -7.99 6.70
C ILE A 5 5.62 -7.42 5.28
N LEU A 6 4.46 -7.43 4.67
CA LEU A 6 4.19 -6.71 3.41
C LEU A 6 3.38 -5.45 3.70
N VAL A 7 3.88 -4.29 3.30
CA VAL A 7 3.14 -3.03 3.36
C VAL A 7 2.81 -2.56 1.95
N ALA A 8 1.54 -2.31 1.67
CA ALA A 8 1.09 -1.76 0.41
C ALA A 8 1.08 -0.23 0.45
N TYR A 9 1.68 0.39 -0.57
CA TYR A 9 1.83 1.84 -0.65
C TYR A 9 1.43 2.35 -2.04
N ASN A 10 0.67 3.44 -2.08
CA ASN A 10 0.19 4.06 -3.32
C ASN A 10 0.36 5.60 -3.35
N GLY A 11 1.17 6.16 -2.48
CA GLY A 11 1.40 7.60 -2.40
C GLY A 11 0.31 8.41 -1.70
N THR A 12 -0.77 7.77 -1.24
CA THR A 12 -1.86 8.46 -0.53
C THR A 12 -1.53 8.67 0.96
N PRO A 13 -2.17 9.66 1.63
CA PRO A 13 -2.03 9.86 3.07
C PRO A 13 -2.42 8.62 3.89
N GLU A 14 -3.41 7.87 3.44
CA GLU A 14 -3.86 6.63 4.09
C GLU A 14 -2.78 5.55 4.03
N SER A 15 -2.15 5.36 2.87
CA SER A 15 -1.04 4.42 2.74
C SER A 15 0.21 4.87 3.51
N ARG A 16 0.36 6.18 3.74
CA ARG A 16 1.39 6.71 4.65
C ARG A 16 1.21 6.21 6.07
N SER A 17 -0.03 6.13 6.54
CA SER A 17 -0.33 5.56 7.86
C SER A 17 0.07 4.10 7.97
N ALA A 18 0.02 3.35 6.86
CA ALA A 18 0.53 1.98 6.83
C ALA A 18 2.06 1.92 7.00
N LEU A 19 2.81 2.89 6.46
CA LEU A 19 4.25 3.02 6.70
C LEU A 19 4.55 3.31 8.18
N ASP A 20 3.80 4.20 8.81
CA ASP A 20 3.96 4.53 10.23
C ASP A 20 3.71 3.29 11.11
N GLU A 21 2.73 2.45 10.75
CA GLU A 21 2.44 1.21 11.47
C GLU A 21 3.57 0.18 11.31
N VAL A 22 4.12 0.00 10.10
CA VAL A 22 5.23 -0.94 9.94
C VAL A 22 6.47 -0.50 10.73
N ILE A 23 6.76 0.80 10.80
CA ILE A 23 7.86 1.34 11.61
C ILE A 23 7.64 1.04 13.11
N ARG A 24 6.41 1.09 13.58
CA ARG A 24 6.06 0.80 14.99
C ARG A 24 6.14 -0.68 15.33
N ILE A 25 5.82 -1.55 14.39
CA ILE A 25 5.74 -3.01 14.59
C ILE A 25 7.09 -3.69 14.34
N ALA A 26 7.79 -3.32 13.27
CA ALA A 26 9.02 -3.98 12.84
C ALA A 26 10.25 -3.47 13.60
N ARG A 27 10.22 -3.55 14.91
CA ARG A 27 11.34 -3.09 15.77
C ARG A 27 12.49 -4.08 15.90
N ASP A 28 12.23 -5.35 15.60
CA ASP A 28 13.25 -6.38 15.62
C ASP A 28 14.01 -6.38 14.29
N PRO A 29 15.35 -6.29 14.30
CA PRO A 29 16.15 -6.29 13.07
C PRO A 29 16.05 -7.56 12.23
N SER A 30 15.53 -8.65 12.81
CA SER A 30 15.30 -9.91 12.08
C SER A 30 14.06 -9.87 11.19
N ILE A 31 13.16 -8.89 11.39
CA ILE A 31 11.94 -8.75 10.60
C ILE A 31 12.29 -8.26 9.19
N GLU A 32 11.81 -9.00 8.20
CA GLU A 32 11.92 -8.61 6.80
C GLU A 32 10.68 -7.79 6.41
N VAL A 33 10.89 -6.59 5.90
CA VAL A 33 9.83 -5.73 5.41
C VAL A 33 9.84 -5.70 3.89
N HIS A 34 8.70 -5.97 3.28
CA HIS A 34 8.46 -5.85 1.85
C HIS A 34 7.53 -4.68 1.60
N LEU A 35 7.96 -3.74 0.78
CA LEU A 35 7.19 -2.55 0.38
C LEU A 35 6.67 -2.76 -1.04
N ALA A 36 5.36 -2.80 -1.24
CA ALA A 36 4.75 -3.02 -2.54
C ALA A 36 4.02 -1.79 -3.06
N GLY A 37 4.35 -1.39 -4.27
CA GLY A 37 3.57 -0.47 -5.10
C GLY A 37 2.95 -1.23 -6.26
N VAL A 38 1.65 -1.06 -6.49
CA VAL A 38 0.93 -1.70 -7.60
C VAL A 38 0.50 -0.62 -8.60
N VAL A 39 0.96 -0.74 -9.82
CA VAL A 39 0.46 0.06 -10.95
C VAL A 39 -0.80 -0.61 -11.46
N HIS A 40 -1.93 0.04 -11.26
CA HIS A 40 -3.23 -0.50 -11.60
C HIS A 40 -3.69 0.00 -12.98
N TYR A 41 -4.13 -0.94 -13.82
CA TYR A 41 -4.89 -0.63 -15.01
C TYR A 41 -6.38 -0.60 -14.68
N PRO A 42 -7.08 0.50 -14.97
CA PRO A 42 -8.53 0.48 -14.87
C PRO A 42 -9.09 -0.63 -15.78
N SER A 43 -9.80 -1.56 -15.19
CA SER A 43 -10.43 -2.68 -15.92
C SER A 43 -11.40 -2.21 -17.02
N ALA A 44 -11.88 -0.97 -16.95
CA ALA A 44 -12.66 -0.34 -18.00
C ALA A 44 -11.94 -0.30 -19.36
N TYR A 45 -10.63 -0.11 -19.38
CA TYR A 45 -9.84 -0.15 -20.62
C TYR A 45 -9.70 -1.58 -21.18
N LEU A 46 -9.63 -2.57 -20.30
CA LEU A 46 -9.56 -3.98 -20.71
C LEU A 46 -10.90 -4.49 -21.24
N LEU A 47 -12.01 -4.03 -20.67
CA LEU A 47 -13.37 -4.42 -21.08
C LEU A 47 -13.84 -3.70 -22.36
N ALA A 48 -13.38 -2.48 -22.61
CA ALA A 48 -13.71 -1.73 -23.81
C ALA A 48 -12.90 -2.15 -25.04
N GLY A 49 -11.91 -3.02 -24.89
CA GLY A 49 -10.98 -3.36 -25.98
C GLY A 49 -10.18 -2.15 -26.45
N GLU A 50 -10.17 -1.09 -25.67
CA GLU A 50 -9.43 0.13 -25.99
C GLU A 50 -7.95 -0.06 -25.66
N TYR A 51 -7.11 0.39 -26.58
CA TYR A 51 -5.69 0.45 -26.42
C TYR A 51 -5.34 1.45 -25.29
N VAL A 52 -4.74 0.97 -24.22
CA VAL A 52 -4.17 1.86 -23.21
C VAL A 52 -2.92 2.49 -23.82
N PRO A 53 -2.86 3.82 -23.97
CA PRO A 53 -1.67 4.45 -24.49
C PRO A 53 -0.46 4.07 -23.61
N GLU A 54 0.61 3.55 -24.21
CA GLU A 54 1.85 3.21 -23.49
C GLU A 54 2.38 4.39 -22.67
N VAL A 55 2.14 5.62 -23.16
CA VAL A 55 2.54 6.85 -22.46
C VAL A 55 1.81 7.03 -21.12
N ALA A 56 0.50 6.78 -21.07
CA ALA A 56 -0.27 6.92 -19.83
C ALA A 56 0.16 5.89 -18.79
N LEU A 57 0.55 4.71 -19.24
CA LEU A 57 1.06 3.65 -18.39
C LEU A 57 2.46 3.96 -17.87
N ALA A 58 3.32 4.45 -18.74
CA ALA A 58 4.68 4.86 -18.39
C ALA A 58 4.64 5.96 -17.31
N ASP A 59 3.76 6.95 -17.48
CA ASP A 59 3.59 8.03 -16.50
C ASP A 59 3.12 7.51 -15.13
N GLU A 60 2.13 6.62 -15.11
CA GLU A 60 1.61 6.02 -13.87
C GLU A 60 2.70 5.18 -13.17
N ARG A 61 3.47 4.43 -13.95
CA ARG A 61 4.60 3.65 -13.45
C ARG A 61 5.69 4.54 -12.87
N ASP A 62 6.07 5.61 -13.57
CA ASP A 62 7.11 6.55 -13.14
C ASP A 62 6.70 7.26 -11.84
N HIS A 63 5.44 7.68 -11.71
CA HIS A 63 4.90 8.25 -10.48
C HIS A 63 4.96 7.25 -9.32
N MET A 64 4.51 6.03 -9.53
CA MET A 64 4.53 4.99 -8.51
C MET A 64 5.97 4.65 -8.10
N GLU A 65 6.89 4.55 -9.06
CA GLU A 65 8.30 4.27 -8.78
C GLU A 65 8.93 5.36 -7.91
N LYS A 66 8.63 6.62 -8.22
CA LYS A 66 9.10 7.77 -7.43
C LYS A 66 8.54 7.76 -6.01
N ASP A 67 7.24 7.54 -5.86
CA ASP A 67 6.58 7.46 -4.56
C ASP A 67 7.11 6.29 -3.74
N LEU A 68 7.27 5.13 -4.38
CA LEU A 68 7.79 3.93 -3.75
C LEU A 68 9.24 4.10 -3.28
N LYS A 69 10.07 4.75 -4.08
CA LYS A 69 11.46 5.06 -3.73
C LYS A 69 11.56 5.96 -2.51
N ALA A 70 10.71 6.99 -2.43
CA ALA A 70 10.66 7.88 -1.27
C ALA A 70 10.20 7.14 -0.01
N ALA A 71 9.19 6.27 -0.12
CA ALA A 71 8.72 5.44 0.97
C ALA A 71 9.78 4.42 1.42
N HIS A 72 10.47 3.79 0.47
CA HIS A 72 11.58 2.87 0.76
C HIS A 72 12.68 3.57 1.56
N GLN A 73 13.09 4.76 1.14
CA GLN A 73 14.12 5.53 1.85
C GLN A 73 13.69 5.89 3.28
N LEU A 74 12.43 6.27 3.47
CA LEU A 74 11.89 6.54 4.80
C LEU A 74 12.01 5.32 5.73
N LEU A 75 11.69 4.14 5.22
CA LEU A 75 11.76 2.90 6.00
C LEU A 75 13.22 2.50 6.31
N ILE A 76 14.12 2.67 5.35
CA ILE A 76 15.57 2.45 5.56
C ILE A 76 16.12 3.41 6.62
N ASP A 77 15.77 4.69 6.54
CA ASP A 77 16.20 5.71 7.51
C ASP A 77 15.65 5.44 8.92
N SER A 78 14.52 4.71 8.99
CA SER A 78 13.95 4.22 10.25
C SER A 78 14.61 2.94 10.78
N GLY A 79 15.66 2.45 10.12
CA GLY A 79 16.44 1.29 10.56
C GLY A 79 15.88 -0.06 10.14
N LEU A 80 14.95 -0.09 9.19
CA LEU A 80 14.31 -1.34 8.73
C LEU A 80 15.07 -1.98 7.57
N ARG A 81 14.99 -3.30 7.49
CA ARG A 81 15.44 -4.07 6.31
C ARG A 81 14.29 -4.17 5.31
N VAL A 82 14.39 -3.45 4.20
CA VAL A 82 13.29 -3.29 3.26
C VAL A 82 13.66 -3.77 1.87
N THR A 83 12.79 -4.56 1.27
CA THR A 83 12.82 -4.89 -0.16
C THR A 83 11.59 -4.28 -0.84
N GLN A 84 11.80 -3.50 -1.90
CA GLN A 84 10.70 -2.89 -2.63
C GLN A 84 10.28 -3.74 -3.83
N HIS A 85 8.99 -3.73 -4.12
CA HIS A 85 8.36 -4.40 -5.25
C HIS A 85 7.47 -3.43 -6.00
N LEU A 86 7.79 -3.19 -7.26
CA LEU A 86 6.91 -2.47 -8.18
C LEU A 86 6.28 -3.49 -9.12
N VAL A 87 4.99 -3.64 -9.03
CA VAL A 87 4.23 -4.63 -9.80
C VAL A 87 3.07 -3.98 -10.55
N VAL A 88 2.69 -4.60 -11.66
CA VAL A 88 1.61 -4.11 -12.51
C VAL A 88 0.47 -5.11 -12.48
N GLY A 89 -0.74 -4.67 -12.29
CA GLY A 89 -1.91 -5.53 -12.31
C GLY A 89 -3.07 -5.03 -11.46
N GLU A 90 -4.00 -5.92 -11.20
CA GLU A 90 -5.11 -5.67 -10.30
C GLU A 90 -4.61 -5.81 -8.83
N PRO A 91 -4.90 -4.84 -7.95
CA PRO A 91 -4.28 -4.78 -6.62
C PRO A 91 -4.51 -6.03 -5.75
N VAL A 92 -5.73 -6.53 -5.68
CA VAL A 92 -6.06 -7.70 -4.85
C VAL A 92 -5.31 -8.94 -5.32
N ASP A 93 -5.35 -9.22 -6.62
CA ASP A 93 -4.66 -10.37 -7.20
C ASP A 93 -3.15 -10.28 -7.05
N THR A 94 -2.59 -9.09 -7.29
CA THR A 94 -1.15 -8.87 -7.26
C THR A 94 -0.60 -8.95 -5.84
N LEU A 95 -1.26 -8.31 -4.88
CA LEU A 95 -0.87 -8.36 -3.47
C LEU A 95 -1.04 -9.77 -2.89
N SER A 96 -2.12 -10.48 -3.25
CA SER A 96 -2.33 -11.86 -2.82
C SER A 96 -1.22 -12.79 -3.32
N LYS A 97 -0.79 -12.62 -4.57
CA LYS A 97 0.35 -13.37 -5.14
C LYS A 97 1.66 -13.07 -4.42
N LEU A 98 1.91 -11.80 -4.11
CA LEU A 98 3.11 -11.42 -3.33
C LEU A 98 3.10 -12.03 -1.94
N VAL A 99 1.95 -12.02 -1.26
CA VAL A 99 1.78 -12.66 0.06
C VAL A 99 2.19 -14.13 0.00
N ASP A 100 1.68 -14.86 -0.98
CA ASP A 100 1.97 -16.28 -1.13
C ASP A 100 3.43 -16.55 -1.55
N GLN A 101 3.94 -15.82 -2.53
CA GLN A 101 5.30 -16.01 -3.08
C GLN A 101 6.39 -15.68 -2.07
N LEU A 102 6.20 -14.65 -1.26
CA LEU A 102 7.19 -14.19 -0.28
C LEU A 102 7.02 -14.86 1.09
N GLY A 103 5.93 -15.60 1.31
CA GLY A 103 5.61 -16.20 2.59
C GLY A 103 5.33 -15.15 3.66
N ILE A 104 4.56 -14.12 3.31
CA ILE A 104 4.20 -13.03 4.21
C ILE A 104 3.29 -13.53 5.33
N ASP A 105 3.55 -13.10 6.54
CA ASP A 105 2.74 -13.42 7.73
C ASP A 105 1.92 -12.24 8.25
N LEU A 106 2.23 -11.01 7.83
CA LEU A 106 1.43 -9.82 8.09
C LEU A 106 1.35 -8.91 6.86
N LEU A 107 0.15 -8.61 6.41
CA LEU A 107 -0.13 -7.59 5.40
C LEU A 107 -0.64 -6.32 6.07
N ILE A 108 -0.04 -5.17 5.77
CA ILE A 108 -0.46 -3.86 6.28
C ILE A 108 -0.99 -3.02 5.14
N LEU A 109 -2.20 -2.52 5.31
CA LEU A 109 -2.93 -1.68 4.35
C LEU A 109 -3.35 -0.37 5.02
N GLY A 110 -3.38 0.72 4.26
CA GLY A 110 -4.01 1.96 4.71
C GLY A 110 -5.50 1.97 4.40
N HIS A 111 -6.33 2.45 5.31
CA HIS A 111 -7.78 2.56 5.11
C HIS A 111 -8.19 3.96 4.67
N PRO A 112 -8.86 4.13 3.52
CA PRO A 112 -9.35 5.43 3.09
C PRO A 112 -10.51 5.89 3.98
N ARG A 113 -10.35 7.07 4.60
CA ARG A 113 -11.40 7.66 5.47
C ARG A 113 -12.35 8.60 4.74
N SER A 114 -12.02 9.07 3.55
CA SER A 114 -12.89 9.95 2.76
C SER A 114 -13.21 9.32 1.42
N GLN A 115 -14.49 9.37 1.05
CA GLN A 115 -14.99 8.83 -0.21
C GLN A 115 -14.51 9.61 -1.45
N SER A 116 -13.91 10.79 -1.30
CA SER A 116 -13.70 11.71 -2.41
C SER A 116 -12.38 11.52 -3.17
N PHE A 117 -11.37 10.84 -2.61
CA PHE A 117 -10.06 10.68 -3.26
C PHE A 117 -9.51 9.25 -3.30
N ALA A 118 -10.25 8.29 -2.78
CA ALA A 118 -9.87 6.88 -2.77
C ALA A 118 -9.96 6.19 -4.14
N MET A 119 -10.16 6.97 -5.21
CA MET A 119 -10.53 6.48 -6.54
C MET A 119 -9.40 5.78 -7.30
N ARG A 120 -8.16 5.79 -6.80
CA ARG A 120 -7.07 5.14 -7.53
C ARG A 120 -6.90 3.66 -7.24
N TRP A 121 -7.24 3.20 -6.03
CA TRP A 121 -7.01 1.81 -5.63
C TRP A 121 -8.14 1.17 -4.82
N TRP A 122 -8.83 1.96 -4.01
CA TRP A 122 -9.66 1.45 -2.93
C TRP A 122 -11.12 1.83 -3.15
N ARG A 123 -11.76 1.20 -4.11
CA ARG A 123 -13.22 1.18 -4.08
C ARG A 123 -13.61 0.23 -2.96
N GLY A 124 -13.93 0.75 -1.78
CA GLY A 124 -14.70 0.19 -0.65
C GLY A 124 -14.71 -1.31 -0.35
N SER A 125 -14.15 -2.14 -1.22
CA SER A 125 -14.20 -3.60 -1.15
C SER A 125 -12.83 -4.28 -1.15
N VAL A 126 -11.71 -3.55 -1.32
CA VAL A 126 -10.40 -4.19 -1.39
C VAL A 126 -10.03 -4.83 -0.06
N ASP A 127 -10.26 -4.14 1.06
CA ASP A 127 -10.02 -4.70 2.39
C ASP A 127 -10.80 -5.99 2.60
N LYS A 128 -12.08 -6.00 2.22
CA LYS A 128 -12.94 -7.18 2.30
C LYS A 128 -12.46 -8.30 1.39
N MET A 129 -12.11 -7.98 0.15
CA MET A 129 -11.60 -8.97 -0.81
C MET A 129 -10.24 -9.52 -0.38
N MET A 130 -9.37 -8.69 0.21
CA MET A 130 -8.09 -9.16 0.75
C MET A 130 -8.28 -10.14 1.90
N VAL A 131 -9.21 -9.89 2.82
CA VAL A 131 -9.51 -10.81 3.93
C VAL A 131 -9.92 -12.19 3.42
N GLU A 132 -10.64 -12.26 2.30
CA GLU A 132 -11.07 -13.53 1.70
C GLU A 132 -9.95 -14.25 0.92
N ARG A 133 -8.95 -13.51 0.44
CA ARG A 133 -7.92 -14.00 -0.48
C ARG A 133 -6.61 -14.42 0.18
N VAL A 134 -6.18 -13.69 1.21
CA VAL A 134 -4.87 -13.94 1.84
C VAL A 134 -4.98 -14.81 3.07
N LYS A 135 -3.97 -15.62 3.30
CA LYS A 135 -3.89 -16.54 4.46
C LYS A 135 -3.06 -15.99 5.61
N CYS A 136 -2.59 -14.74 5.50
CA CYS A 136 -1.84 -14.07 6.55
C CYS A 136 -2.73 -13.14 7.39
N SER A 137 -2.19 -12.63 8.49
CA SER A 137 -2.85 -11.56 9.25
C SER A 137 -2.92 -10.28 8.41
N ILE A 138 -3.98 -9.51 8.57
CA ILE A 138 -4.13 -8.20 7.93
C ILE A 138 -4.28 -7.14 9.01
N LEU A 139 -3.48 -6.09 8.90
CA LEU A 139 -3.61 -4.89 9.70
C LEU A 139 -4.04 -3.73 8.79
N ILE A 140 -5.14 -3.10 9.15
CA ILE A 140 -5.65 -1.93 8.44
C ILE A 140 -5.29 -0.69 9.26
N ALA A 141 -4.34 0.09 8.76
CA ALA A 141 -3.90 1.31 9.40
C ALA A 141 -4.93 2.42 9.20
N ALA A 142 -5.57 2.82 10.28
CA ALA A 142 -6.43 3.99 10.27
C ALA A 142 -5.57 5.24 10.33
N GLY A 143 -5.69 6.14 9.34
CA GLY A 143 -5.00 7.42 9.35
C GLY A 143 -5.30 8.18 10.65
N SER A 144 -4.30 8.86 11.19
CA SER A 144 -4.48 9.69 12.38
C SER A 144 -5.56 10.73 12.10
N VAL A 145 -6.55 10.81 13.01
CA VAL A 145 -7.43 11.97 13.08
C VAL A 145 -6.54 13.14 13.47
N LYS A 146 -6.31 14.08 12.55
CA LYS A 146 -5.83 15.39 12.96
C LYS A 146 -6.92 15.95 13.91
N THR A 147 -6.71 15.80 15.18
CA THR A 147 -7.46 16.58 16.16
C THR A 147 -7.16 18.03 15.80
N LYS A 148 -8.13 18.73 15.22
CA LYS A 148 -8.07 20.18 15.18
C LYS A 148 -7.88 20.59 16.63
N ALA A 149 -6.70 21.08 16.95
CA ALA A 149 -6.50 21.80 18.19
C ALA A 149 -7.62 22.84 18.21
N LYS A 150 -8.52 22.70 19.17
CA LYS A 150 -9.51 23.71 19.47
C LYS A 150 -8.70 24.91 19.91
N ASP A 151 -8.48 25.87 19.01
CA ASP A 151 -8.11 27.20 19.37
C ASP A 151 -9.24 27.68 20.27
N SER A 152 -8.97 27.70 21.55
CA SER A 152 -9.85 28.31 22.53
C SER A 152 -9.65 29.81 22.36
N PRO A 153 -10.65 30.58 21.91
CA PRO A 153 -10.55 32.01 21.98
C PRO A 153 -10.62 32.41 23.48
N ARG A 154 -9.63 33.14 23.91
CA ARG A 154 -9.72 33.87 25.18
C ARG A 154 -10.72 34.98 25.06
#